data_e921f7f55b0e4da7e9c128efe0a6bcd2
#
_entry.id   e921f7f55b0e4da7e9c128efe0a6bcd2
#
_cell.length_a   1.000
_cell.length_b   1.000
_cell.length_c   1.000
_cell.angle_alpha   90.00
_cell.angle_beta   90.00
_cell.angle_gamma   90.00
#
_symmetry.space_group_name_H-M   'P 1'
#
loop_
_entity.id
_entity.type
_entity.pdbx_description
1 polymer ?
#
loop_
_entity_poly.entity_id
_entity_poly.type
_entity_poly.pdbx_seq_one_letter_code
_entity_poly.pdbx_strand_id
1 'polypeptide(L)'
;FASGEITAMAIVAAVAFAVFVVWELTDEHPVVDLRLFKGRNFTFGALSLSVAYGLFFGNVVLLPLWLQQFMGYTATDAGMVLAPVGLLALVLSPVVGKTIHKVDPRRYATASFVVFGLVMWMRSHFNTQVDLMTIMIPTIVQGVAMAGFFIPLMTITLSDIPPEKMPSASGLSNFVRITAGAVGTSVATTLWERRAVLHHAQLVEHISLG
;
A
#
# COMPACT_ATOMS: atom_id res chain seq x y z
N PHE A 1 -16.14 8.46 15.63
CA PHE A 1 -15.04 9.33 16.11
C PHE A 1 -15.46 10.34 17.21
N ALA A 2 -16.71 10.33 17.65
CA ALA A 2 -17.20 11.29 18.64
C ALA A 2 -17.32 10.72 20.06
N SER A 3 -16.80 9.52 20.36
CA SER A 3 -16.80 9.01 21.72
C SER A 3 -15.58 9.54 22.49
N GLY A 4 -15.79 9.97 23.75
CA GLY A 4 -14.71 10.47 24.61
C GLY A 4 -13.56 9.45 24.77
N GLU A 5 -13.85 8.16 24.71
CA GLU A 5 -12.87 7.08 24.78
C GLU A 5 -11.91 7.08 23.58
N ILE A 6 -12.42 7.25 22.35
CA ILE A 6 -11.59 7.30 21.14
C ILE A 6 -10.69 8.53 21.19
N THR A 7 -11.22 9.67 21.64
CA THR A 7 -10.43 10.89 21.78
C THR A 7 -9.33 10.72 22.85
N ALA A 8 -9.65 10.10 23.98
CA ALA A 8 -8.67 9.81 25.02
C ALA A 8 -7.57 8.87 24.52
N MET A 9 -7.94 7.79 23.82
CA MET A 9 -6.96 6.87 23.22
C MET A 9 -6.08 7.56 22.17
N ALA A 10 -6.63 8.46 21.37
CA ALA A 10 -5.87 9.22 20.39
C ALA A 10 -4.85 10.16 21.05
N ILE A 11 -5.24 10.82 22.16
CA ILE A 11 -4.32 11.67 22.92
C ILE A 11 -3.20 10.83 23.54
N VAL A 12 -3.54 9.70 24.18
CA VAL A 12 -2.54 8.79 24.77
C VAL A 12 -1.58 8.28 23.68
N ALA A 13 -2.09 7.88 22.53
CA ALA A 13 -1.26 7.43 21.42
C ALA A 13 -0.33 8.53 20.90
N ALA A 14 -0.84 9.76 20.77
CA ALA A 14 -0.03 10.90 20.32
C ALA A 14 1.07 11.26 21.34
N VAL A 15 0.76 11.25 22.64
CA VAL A 15 1.73 11.50 23.70
C VAL A 15 2.79 10.39 23.73
N ALA A 16 2.37 9.13 23.70
CA ALA A 16 3.28 7.98 23.68
C ALA A 16 4.21 8.02 22.46
N PHE A 17 3.68 8.37 21.28
CA PHE A 17 4.48 8.53 20.09
C PHE A 17 5.47 9.69 20.18
N ALA A 18 5.07 10.83 20.74
CA ALA A 18 5.97 11.96 20.95
C ALA A 18 7.11 11.60 21.92
N VAL A 19 6.79 10.93 23.04
CA VAL A 19 7.78 10.44 24.00
C VAL A 19 8.74 9.45 23.34
N PHE A 20 8.23 8.51 22.55
CA PHE A 20 9.03 7.57 21.80
C PHE A 20 10.02 8.29 20.86
N VAL A 21 9.54 9.24 20.06
CA VAL A 21 10.40 9.99 19.13
C VAL A 21 11.50 10.77 19.86
N VAL A 22 11.15 11.43 20.97
CA VAL A 22 12.13 12.17 21.77
C VAL A 22 13.16 11.21 22.36
N TRP A 23 12.73 10.07 22.90
CA TRP A 23 13.61 9.05 23.45
C TRP A 23 14.60 8.54 22.41
N GLU A 24 14.11 8.08 21.24
CA GLU A 24 14.94 7.54 20.15
C GLU A 24 15.92 8.56 19.55
N LEU A 25 15.60 9.86 19.62
CA LEU A 25 16.50 10.93 19.16
C LEU A 25 17.56 11.31 20.19
N THR A 26 17.31 11.07 21.48
CA THR A 26 18.20 11.47 22.59
C THR A 26 19.07 10.33 23.11
N ASP A 27 18.64 9.09 22.96
CA ASP A 27 19.37 7.91 23.41
C ASP A 27 20.68 7.73 22.61
N GLU A 28 21.73 7.28 23.29
CA GLU A 28 23.04 6.95 22.67
C GLU A 28 22.98 5.63 21.92
N HIS A 29 22.11 4.71 22.34
CA HIS A 29 21.92 3.38 21.71
C HIS A 29 20.46 3.15 21.34
N PRO A 30 19.89 3.94 20.40
CA PRO A 30 18.48 3.85 20.06
C PRO A 30 18.14 2.49 19.46
N VAL A 31 17.00 1.94 19.83
CA VAL A 31 16.46 0.70 19.24
C VAL A 31 16.09 0.93 17.78
N VAL A 32 15.56 2.12 17.50
CA VAL A 32 15.18 2.57 16.16
C VAL A 32 15.95 3.84 15.82
N ASP A 33 17.02 3.73 15.04
CA ASP A 33 17.85 4.89 14.69
C ASP A 33 17.13 5.82 13.70
N LEU A 34 16.32 6.75 14.22
CA LEU A 34 15.63 7.76 13.41
C LEU A 34 16.58 8.69 12.64
N ARG A 35 17.85 8.73 13.02
CA ARG A 35 18.88 9.51 12.31
C ARG A 35 19.16 8.97 10.91
N LEU A 36 18.72 7.73 10.61
CA LEU A 36 18.79 7.15 9.26
C LEU A 36 18.00 7.95 8.22
N PHE A 37 16.97 8.68 8.63
CA PHE A 37 16.24 9.59 7.75
C PHE A 37 17.06 10.82 7.28
N LYS A 38 18.26 11.05 7.82
CA LYS A 38 19.20 12.02 7.24
C LYS A 38 19.81 11.51 5.93
N GLY A 39 19.86 10.20 5.72
CA GLY A 39 20.32 9.57 4.49
C GLY A 39 19.31 9.75 3.35
N ARG A 40 19.77 10.34 2.26
CA ARG A 40 18.91 10.67 1.11
C ARG A 40 18.24 9.43 0.51
N ASN A 41 19.00 8.36 0.26
CA ASN A 41 18.49 7.14 -0.33
C ASN A 41 17.52 6.43 0.62
N PHE A 42 17.81 6.39 1.91
CA PHE A 42 16.91 5.82 2.90
C PHE A 42 15.58 6.57 2.96
N THR A 43 15.62 7.89 3.04
CA THR A 43 14.40 8.71 3.15
C THR A 43 13.52 8.61 1.91
N PHE A 44 14.09 8.81 0.72
CA PHE A 44 13.31 8.72 -0.52
C PHE A 44 12.87 7.28 -0.80
N GLY A 45 13.67 6.29 -0.47
CA GLY A 45 13.31 4.88 -0.58
C GLY A 45 12.17 4.51 0.37
N ALA A 46 12.25 4.89 1.65
CA ALA A 46 11.21 4.66 2.64
C ALA A 46 9.89 5.38 2.29
N LEU A 47 9.96 6.62 1.82
CA LEU A 47 8.78 7.36 1.33
C LEU A 47 8.14 6.67 0.11
N SER A 48 8.95 6.27 -0.86
CA SER A 48 8.45 5.55 -2.03
C SER A 48 7.79 4.22 -1.65
N LEU A 49 8.42 3.46 -0.75
CA LEU A 49 7.84 2.25 -0.17
C LEU A 49 6.53 2.53 0.54
N SER A 50 6.45 3.61 1.32
CA SER A 50 5.25 3.99 2.07
C SER A 50 4.09 4.31 1.14
N VAL A 51 4.32 5.16 0.13
CA VAL A 51 3.30 5.47 -0.89
C VAL A 51 2.83 4.21 -1.60
N ALA A 52 3.78 3.39 -1.97
CA ALA A 52 3.53 2.13 -2.63
C ALA A 52 2.65 1.17 -1.82
N TYR A 53 2.99 0.99 -0.55
CA TYR A 53 2.21 0.15 0.36
C TYR A 53 0.82 0.74 0.62
N GLY A 54 0.71 2.05 0.81
CA GLY A 54 -0.57 2.72 0.98
C GLY A 54 -1.50 2.49 -0.20
N LEU A 55 -1.01 2.70 -1.43
CA LEU A 55 -1.76 2.46 -2.66
C LEU A 55 -2.10 0.97 -2.86
N PHE A 56 -1.14 0.08 -2.61
CA PHE A 56 -1.34 -1.35 -2.77
C PHE A 56 -2.39 -1.89 -1.79
N PHE A 57 -2.26 -1.62 -0.49
CA PHE A 57 -3.19 -2.13 0.52
C PHE A 57 -4.57 -1.51 0.41
N GLY A 58 -4.67 -0.21 0.05
CA GLY A 58 -5.95 0.41 -0.27
C GLY A 58 -6.65 -0.33 -1.42
N ASN A 59 -5.92 -0.67 -2.47
CA ASN A 59 -6.47 -1.41 -3.60
C ASN A 59 -6.83 -2.87 -3.28
N VAL A 60 -5.98 -3.57 -2.52
CA VAL A 60 -6.21 -4.96 -2.11
C VAL A 60 -7.49 -5.10 -1.28
N VAL A 61 -7.87 -4.07 -0.52
CA VAL A 61 -9.11 -4.08 0.26
C VAL A 61 -10.32 -3.68 -0.58
N LEU A 62 -10.19 -2.67 -1.44
CA LEU A 62 -11.32 -2.15 -2.21
C LEU A 62 -11.84 -3.12 -3.28
N LEU A 63 -10.96 -3.87 -3.94
CA LEU A 63 -11.39 -4.78 -5.01
C LEU A 63 -12.30 -5.90 -4.49
N PRO A 64 -11.94 -6.69 -3.45
CA PRO A 64 -12.85 -7.71 -2.92
C PRO A 64 -14.12 -7.11 -2.31
N LEU A 65 -14.04 -5.94 -1.70
CA LEU A 65 -15.19 -5.25 -1.16
C LEU A 65 -16.20 -4.92 -2.28
N TRP A 66 -15.71 -4.38 -3.39
CA TRP A 66 -16.53 -4.08 -4.56
C TRP A 66 -17.13 -5.35 -5.19
N LEU A 67 -16.35 -6.43 -5.35
CA LEU A 67 -16.82 -7.69 -5.88
C LEU A 67 -17.95 -8.29 -5.04
N GLN A 68 -17.83 -8.24 -3.71
CA GLN A 68 -18.82 -8.80 -2.79
C GLN A 68 -20.07 -7.93 -2.68
N GLN A 69 -19.93 -6.60 -2.62
CA GLN A 69 -21.06 -5.70 -2.41
C GLN A 69 -21.89 -5.41 -3.67
N PHE A 70 -21.23 -5.34 -4.84
CA PHE A 70 -21.88 -4.89 -6.07
C PHE A 70 -21.97 -5.96 -7.16
N MET A 71 -21.08 -6.95 -7.16
CA MET A 71 -21.04 -8.01 -8.16
C MET A 71 -21.64 -9.33 -7.67
N GLY A 72 -22.03 -9.43 -6.40
CA GLY A 72 -22.62 -10.63 -5.81
C GLY A 72 -21.64 -11.81 -5.62
N TYR A 73 -20.34 -11.56 -5.67
CA TYR A 73 -19.31 -12.58 -5.47
C TYR A 73 -19.27 -13.01 -4.00
N THR A 74 -19.03 -14.31 -3.76
CA THR A 74 -18.71 -14.78 -2.42
C THR A 74 -17.30 -14.32 -2.01
N ALA A 75 -17.00 -14.38 -0.71
CA ALA A 75 -15.64 -14.07 -0.22
C ALA A 75 -14.58 -14.99 -0.84
N THR A 76 -14.96 -16.26 -1.11
CA THR A 76 -14.07 -17.23 -1.78
C THR A 76 -13.81 -16.85 -3.21
N ASP A 77 -14.82 -16.46 -3.98
CA ASP A 77 -14.67 -16.06 -5.38
C ASP A 77 -13.84 -14.78 -5.50
N ALA A 78 -14.09 -13.79 -4.63
CA ALA A 78 -13.30 -12.58 -4.57
C ALA A 78 -11.82 -12.86 -4.22
N GLY A 79 -11.56 -13.83 -3.34
CA GLY A 79 -10.21 -14.32 -3.03
C GLY A 79 -9.55 -14.99 -4.24
N MET A 80 -10.27 -15.79 -5.00
CA MET A 80 -9.76 -16.43 -6.23
C MET A 80 -9.40 -15.39 -7.31
N VAL A 81 -10.16 -14.31 -7.42
CA VAL A 81 -9.84 -13.20 -8.34
C VAL A 81 -8.54 -12.51 -7.95
N LEU A 82 -8.21 -12.44 -6.66
CA LEU A 82 -6.97 -11.84 -6.17
C LEU A 82 -5.78 -12.80 -6.17
N ALA A 83 -6.01 -14.09 -6.18
CA ALA A 83 -4.94 -15.10 -6.09
C ALA A 83 -3.81 -14.91 -7.12
N PRO A 84 -4.05 -14.53 -8.38
CA PRO A 84 -3.00 -14.29 -9.37
C PRO A 84 -1.98 -13.24 -8.95
N VAL A 85 -2.36 -12.23 -8.16
CA VAL A 85 -1.43 -11.19 -7.67
C VAL A 85 -0.33 -11.84 -6.83
N GLY A 86 -0.71 -12.65 -5.85
CA GLY A 86 0.24 -13.31 -4.94
C GLY A 86 1.06 -14.39 -5.65
N LEU A 87 0.40 -15.22 -6.47
CA LEU A 87 1.06 -16.30 -7.20
C LEU A 87 2.12 -15.77 -8.17
N LEU A 88 1.80 -14.75 -8.95
CA LEU A 88 2.75 -14.16 -9.89
C LEU A 88 3.88 -13.44 -9.17
N ALA A 89 3.59 -12.71 -8.09
CA ALA A 89 4.61 -12.10 -7.26
C ALA A 89 5.58 -13.17 -6.72
N LEU A 90 5.07 -14.29 -6.22
CA LEU A 90 5.88 -15.40 -5.70
C LEU A 90 6.77 -16.01 -6.79
N VAL A 91 6.21 -16.32 -7.96
CA VAL A 91 6.94 -16.96 -9.06
C VAL A 91 7.97 -16.02 -9.69
N LEU A 92 7.65 -14.73 -9.82
CA LEU A 92 8.54 -13.76 -10.48
C LEU A 92 9.57 -13.14 -9.54
N SER A 93 9.36 -13.15 -8.22
CA SER A 93 10.32 -12.60 -7.25
C SER A 93 11.74 -13.19 -7.35
N PRO A 94 11.94 -14.51 -7.52
CA PRO A 94 13.29 -15.07 -7.75
C PRO A 94 13.94 -14.56 -9.05
N VAL A 95 13.16 -14.33 -10.09
CA VAL A 95 13.67 -13.79 -11.37
C VAL A 95 14.15 -12.35 -11.18
N VAL A 96 13.37 -11.52 -10.51
CA VAL A 96 13.75 -10.16 -10.17
C VAL A 96 14.98 -10.16 -9.26
N GLY A 97 15.02 -11.01 -8.22
CA GLY A 97 16.16 -11.14 -7.32
C GLY A 97 17.46 -11.49 -8.02
N LYS A 98 17.42 -12.37 -9.04
CA LYS A 98 18.59 -12.72 -9.84
C LYS A 98 19.02 -11.63 -10.81
N THR A 99 18.11 -10.80 -11.28
CA THR A 99 18.38 -9.80 -12.32
C THR A 99 18.64 -8.40 -11.74
N ILE A 100 18.31 -8.16 -10.47
CA ILE A 100 18.47 -6.87 -9.81
C ILE A 100 19.93 -6.38 -9.75
N HIS A 101 20.90 -7.32 -9.76
CA HIS A 101 22.32 -6.99 -9.80
C HIS A 101 22.81 -6.60 -11.22
N LYS A 102 22.02 -6.90 -12.26
CA LYS A 102 22.36 -6.60 -13.66
C LYS A 102 21.65 -5.37 -14.21
N VAL A 103 20.55 -4.98 -13.60
CA VAL A 103 19.73 -3.84 -14.01
C VAL A 103 19.57 -2.89 -12.83
N ASP A 104 19.66 -1.59 -13.08
CA ASP A 104 19.46 -0.58 -12.05
C ASP A 104 18.09 -0.78 -11.36
N PRO A 105 18.06 -0.99 -10.01
CA PRO A 105 16.81 -1.17 -9.26
C PRO A 105 15.79 -0.06 -9.47
N ARG A 106 16.24 1.16 -9.77
CA ARG A 106 15.37 2.31 -10.05
C ARG A 106 14.51 2.09 -11.29
N ARG A 107 15.04 1.42 -12.32
CA ARG A 107 14.27 1.09 -13.54
C ARG A 107 13.14 0.12 -13.24
N TYR A 108 13.39 -0.89 -12.40
CA TYR A 108 12.35 -1.82 -11.93
C TYR A 108 11.27 -1.08 -11.16
N ALA A 109 11.66 -0.26 -10.19
CA ALA A 109 10.72 0.50 -9.39
C ALA A 109 9.86 1.44 -10.26
N THR A 110 10.49 2.20 -11.17
CA THR A 110 9.76 3.11 -12.07
C THR A 110 8.80 2.35 -12.99
N ALA A 111 9.25 1.25 -13.61
CA ALA A 111 8.40 0.43 -14.46
C ALA A 111 7.19 -0.12 -13.67
N SER A 112 7.41 -0.58 -12.45
CA SER A 112 6.34 -1.09 -11.59
C SER A 112 5.34 -0.01 -11.18
N PHE A 113 5.78 1.21 -10.88
CA PHE A 113 4.88 2.34 -10.63
C PHE A 113 4.03 2.69 -11.86
N VAL A 114 4.62 2.70 -13.05
CA VAL A 114 3.88 2.92 -14.30
C VAL A 114 2.84 1.84 -14.52
N VAL A 115 3.20 0.57 -14.31
CA VAL A 115 2.27 -0.56 -14.43
C VAL A 115 1.16 -0.48 -13.38
N PHE A 116 1.47 -0.08 -12.13
CA PHE A 116 0.44 0.17 -11.11
C PHE A 116 -0.52 1.28 -11.53
N GLY A 117 0.00 2.39 -12.07
CA GLY A 117 -0.83 3.47 -12.61
C GLY A 117 -1.76 2.98 -13.73
N LEU A 118 -1.24 2.16 -14.64
CA LEU A 118 -2.03 1.53 -15.70
C LEU A 118 -3.13 0.61 -15.14
N VAL A 119 -2.82 -0.21 -14.16
CA VAL A 119 -3.80 -1.06 -13.47
C VAL A 119 -4.90 -0.24 -12.82
N MET A 120 -4.55 0.86 -12.15
CA MET A 120 -5.55 1.76 -11.56
C MET A 120 -6.42 2.42 -12.63
N TRP A 121 -5.81 2.85 -13.73
CA TRP A 121 -6.55 3.39 -14.87
C TRP A 121 -7.49 2.36 -15.49
N MET A 122 -7.07 1.11 -15.69
CA MET A 122 -7.96 0.05 -16.16
C MET A 122 -9.14 -0.17 -15.21
N ARG A 123 -8.90 -0.21 -13.91
CA ARG A 123 -9.95 -0.41 -12.89
C ARG A 123 -10.90 0.78 -12.75
N SER A 124 -10.47 1.99 -13.08
CA SER A 124 -11.35 3.17 -13.07
C SER A 124 -12.50 3.09 -14.08
N HIS A 125 -12.40 2.20 -15.07
CA HIS A 125 -13.43 1.94 -16.06
C HIS A 125 -14.35 0.75 -15.71
N PHE A 126 -14.18 0.14 -14.54
CA PHE A 126 -15.05 -0.94 -14.10
C PHE A 126 -16.47 -0.44 -13.84
N ASN A 127 -17.43 -1.25 -14.24
CA ASN A 127 -18.84 -1.10 -13.93
C ASN A 127 -19.39 -2.46 -13.46
N THR A 128 -20.64 -2.53 -13.04
CA THR A 128 -21.26 -3.75 -12.53
C THR A 128 -21.60 -4.80 -13.61
N GLN A 129 -21.30 -4.51 -14.88
CA GLN A 129 -21.56 -5.40 -16.02
C GLN A 129 -20.26 -5.98 -16.61
N VAL A 130 -19.10 -5.70 -16.00
CA VAL A 130 -17.83 -6.26 -16.47
C VAL A 130 -17.77 -7.75 -16.25
N ASP A 131 -17.23 -8.46 -17.24
CA ASP A 131 -16.97 -9.89 -17.16
C ASP A 131 -15.75 -10.22 -16.30
N LEU A 132 -15.63 -11.47 -15.91
CA LEU A 132 -14.53 -11.96 -15.08
C LEU A 132 -13.16 -11.69 -15.72
N MET A 133 -13.03 -11.83 -17.03
CA MET A 133 -11.75 -11.62 -17.73
C MET A 133 -11.29 -10.18 -17.68
N THR A 134 -12.22 -9.23 -17.77
CA THR A 134 -11.94 -7.80 -17.64
C THR A 134 -11.39 -7.47 -16.25
N ILE A 135 -11.82 -8.18 -15.20
CA ILE A 135 -11.31 -8.02 -13.83
C ILE A 135 -9.97 -8.74 -13.65
N MET A 136 -9.82 -9.92 -14.25
CA MET A 136 -8.63 -10.76 -14.10
C MET A 136 -7.38 -10.16 -14.77
N ILE A 137 -7.54 -9.53 -15.96
CA ILE A 137 -6.40 -8.96 -16.70
C ILE A 137 -5.62 -7.93 -15.86
N PRO A 138 -6.25 -6.87 -15.30
CA PRO A 138 -5.53 -5.93 -14.42
C PRO A 138 -4.95 -6.59 -13.18
N THR A 139 -5.59 -7.63 -12.66
CA THR A 139 -5.13 -8.36 -11.48
C THR A 139 -3.86 -9.16 -11.78
N ILE A 140 -3.79 -9.82 -12.94
CA ILE A 140 -2.58 -10.50 -13.43
C ILE A 140 -1.44 -9.50 -13.65
N VAL A 141 -1.72 -8.39 -14.33
CA VAL A 141 -0.75 -7.31 -14.59
C VAL A 141 -0.21 -6.73 -13.28
N GLN A 142 -1.07 -6.55 -12.28
CA GLN A 142 -0.68 -6.10 -10.94
C GLN A 142 0.28 -7.10 -10.27
N GLY A 143 0.05 -8.41 -10.41
CA GLY A 143 0.93 -9.44 -9.86
C GLY A 143 2.35 -9.38 -10.44
N VAL A 144 2.47 -9.14 -11.75
CA VAL A 144 3.77 -8.93 -12.40
C VAL A 144 4.47 -7.68 -11.87
N ALA A 145 3.75 -6.56 -11.76
CA ALA A 145 4.28 -5.30 -11.24
C ALA A 145 4.76 -5.45 -9.78
N MET A 146 4.04 -6.22 -8.97
CA MET A 146 4.34 -6.42 -7.56
C MET A 146 5.70 -7.09 -7.34
N ALA A 147 6.07 -8.05 -8.17
CA ALA A 147 7.38 -8.69 -8.09
C ALA A 147 8.54 -7.71 -8.35
N GLY A 148 8.37 -6.80 -9.31
CA GLY A 148 9.34 -5.77 -9.68
C GLY A 148 9.34 -4.53 -8.78
N PHE A 149 8.54 -4.53 -7.72
CA PHE A 149 8.26 -3.36 -6.91
C PHE A 149 8.97 -3.41 -5.54
N PHE A 150 8.66 -4.40 -4.71
CA PHE A 150 9.13 -4.43 -3.34
C PHE A 150 10.62 -4.72 -3.20
N ILE A 151 11.14 -5.67 -3.95
CA ILE A 151 12.56 -6.06 -3.88
C ILE A 151 13.45 -4.89 -4.31
N PRO A 152 13.25 -4.24 -5.48
CA PRO A 152 14.08 -3.12 -5.89
C PRO A 152 13.99 -1.91 -4.95
N LEU A 153 12.79 -1.56 -4.46
CA LEU A 153 12.64 -0.44 -3.52
C LEU A 153 13.36 -0.69 -2.20
N MET A 154 13.26 -1.93 -1.67
CA MET A 154 13.98 -2.30 -0.45
C MET A 154 15.50 -2.24 -0.67
N THR A 155 15.98 -2.73 -1.82
CA THR A 155 17.40 -2.64 -2.20
C THR A 155 17.89 -1.20 -2.27
N ILE A 156 17.11 -0.29 -2.88
CA ILE A 156 17.44 1.14 -2.94
C ILE A 156 17.46 1.76 -1.54
N THR A 157 16.44 1.45 -0.74
CA THR A 157 16.29 2.01 0.61
C THR A 157 17.48 1.66 1.51
N LEU A 158 17.99 0.44 1.39
CA LEU A 158 19.07 -0.07 2.24
C LEU A 158 20.46 0.04 1.62
N SER A 159 20.61 0.59 0.41
CA SER A 159 21.86 0.57 -0.36
C SER A 159 23.04 1.24 0.33
N ASP A 160 22.79 2.30 1.08
CA ASP A 160 23.84 3.14 1.72
C ASP A 160 23.94 2.88 3.23
N ILE A 161 23.28 1.83 3.73
CA ILE A 161 23.22 1.53 5.16
C ILE A 161 24.41 0.63 5.54
N PRO A 162 25.24 1.04 6.52
CA PRO A 162 26.31 0.19 7.05
C PRO A 162 25.75 -1.12 7.64
N PRO A 163 26.52 -2.23 7.56
CA PRO A 163 26.06 -3.54 8.05
C PRO A 163 25.60 -3.53 9.52
N GLU A 164 26.27 -2.73 10.36
CA GLU A 164 25.97 -2.62 11.80
C GLU A 164 24.57 -2.00 12.05
N LYS A 165 24.11 -1.13 11.15
CA LYS A 165 22.81 -0.45 11.24
C LYS A 165 21.70 -1.12 10.43
N MET A 166 22.01 -2.20 9.72
CA MET A 166 21.07 -2.90 8.85
C MET A 166 19.81 -3.41 9.60
N PRO A 167 19.92 -3.99 10.81
CA PRO A 167 18.74 -4.42 11.58
C PRO A 167 17.81 -3.24 11.90
N SER A 168 18.35 -2.13 12.39
CA SER A 168 17.57 -0.92 12.73
C SER A 168 16.93 -0.30 11.48
N ALA A 169 17.67 -0.20 10.37
CA ALA A 169 17.15 0.33 9.10
C ALA A 169 16.02 -0.55 8.52
N SER A 170 16.18 -1.87 8.58
CA SER A 170 15.15 -2.81 8.12
C SER A 170 13.90 -2.73 9.01
N GLY A 171 14.07 -2.67 10.32
CA GLY A 171 12.97 -2.51 11.26
C GLY A 171 12.21 -1.21 11.06
N LEU A 172 12.92 -0.08 10.94
CA LEU A 172 12.33 1.24 10.70
C LEU A 172 11.60 1.30 9.35
N SER A 173 12.23 0.83 8.29
CA SER A 173 11.62 0.74 6.95
C SER A 173 10.34 -0.11 6.96
N ASN A 174 10.37 -1.25 7.68
CA ASN A 174 9.21 -2.12 7.81
C ASN A 174 8.07 -1.45 8.60
N PHE A 175 8.38 -0.77 9.71
CA PHE A 175 7.41 -0.03 10.51
C PHE A 175 6.72 1.05 9.69
N VAL A 176 7.48 1.91 9.02
CA VAL A 176 6.93 3.01 8.19
C VAL A 176 6.06 2.47 7.06
N ARG A 177 6.48 1.41 6.41
CA ARG A 177 5.77 0.73 5.33
C ARG A 177 4.42 0.17 5.79
N ILE A 178 4.40 -0.57 6.90
CA ILE A 178 3.17 -1.17 7.44
C ILE A 178 2.19 -0.08 7.90
N THR A 179 2.70 0.94 8.58
CA THR A 179 1.90 2.10 9.00
C THR A 179 1.28 2.81 7.79
N ALA A 180 2.05 3.03 6.73
CA ALA A 180 1.54 3.62 5.50
C ALA A 180 0.48 2.74 4.82
N GLY A 181 0.63 1.42 4.87
CA GLY A 181 -0.39 0.47 4.40
C GLY A 181 -1.70 0.61 5.16
N ALA A 182 -1.64 0.68 6.49
CA ALA A 182 -2.82 0.87 7.34
C ALA A 182 -3.52 2.22 7.08
N VAL A 183 -2.74 3.30 6.98
CA VAL A 183 -3.27 4.64 6.63
C VAL A 183 -3.89 4.63 5.23
N GLY A 184 -3.21 4.04 4.24
CA GLY A 184 -3.71 3.93 2.87
C GLY A 184 -5.03 3.17 2.79
N THR A 185 -5.15 2.05 3.50
CA THR A 185 -6.40 1.30 3.61
C THR A 185 -7.51 2.15 4.22
N SER A 186 -7.25 2.81 5.35
CA SER A 186 -8.23 3.65 6.05
C SER A 186 -8.70 4.82 5.18
N VAL A 187 -7.79 5.49 4.49
CA VAL A 187 -8.14 6.58 3.57
C VAL A 187 -8.96 6.06 2.40
N ALA A 188 -8.55 4.94 1.79
CA ALA A 188 -9.24 4.36 0.65
C ALA A 188 -10.68 3.93 1.00
N THR A 189 -10.89 3.24 2.13
CA THR A 189 -12.22 2.83 2.59
C THR A 189 -13.09 4.02 2.97
N THR A 190 -12.55 5.02 3.66
CA THR A 190 -13.29 6.23 4.01
C THR A 190 -13.73 7.02 2.77
N LEU A 191 -12.85 7.16 1.77
CA LEU A 191 -13.21 7.82 0.50
C LEU A 191 -14.27 7.03 -0.27
N TRP A 192 -14.16 5.71 -0.27
CA TRP A 192 -15.16 4.83 -0.87
C TRP A 192 -16.53 5.01 -0.24
N GLU A 193 -16.64 4.92 1.07
CA GLU A 193 -17.90 5.08 1.81
C GLU A 193 -18.50 6.46 1.60
N ARG A 194 -17.71 7.53 1.71
CA ARG A 194 -18.19 8.90 1.49
C ARG A 194 -18.73 9.10 0.07
N ARG A 195 -18.05 8.56 -0.95
CA ARG A 195 -18.54 8.65 -2.33
C ARG A 195 -19.81 7.85 -2.55
N ALA A 196 -19.93 6.65 -1.95
CA ALA A 196 -21.14 5.85 -2.02
C ALA A 196 -22.34 6.60 -1.44
N VAL A 197 -22.19 7.24 -0.28
CA VAL A 197 -23.23 8.05 0.35
C VAL A 197 -23.61 9.26 -0.52
N LEU A 198 -22.64 9.98 -1.08
CA LEU A 198 -22.89 11.14 -1.95
C LEU A 198 -23.65 10.75 -3.21
N HIS A 199 -23.25 9.68 -3.89
CA HIS A 199 -23.95 9.22 -5.08
C HIS A 199 -25.36 8.72 -4.77
N HIS A 200 -25.55 8.03 -3.65
CA HIS A 200 -26.89 7.61 -3.20
C HIS A 200 -27.79 8.83 -2.94
N ALA A 201 -27.29 9.86 -2.26
CA ALA A 201 -28.05 11.08 -1.99
C ALA A 201 -28.46 11.81 -3.30
N GLN A 202 -27.54 11.91 -4.26
CA GLN A 202 -27.83 12.51 -5.58
C GLN A 202 -28.87 11.72 -6.37
N LEU A 203 -28.82 10.38 -6.34
CA LEU A 203 -29.81 9.55 -7.01
C LEU A 203 -31.21 9.70 -6.39
N VAL A 204 -31.29 9.75 -5.06
CA VAL A 204 -32.58 9.96 -4.35
C VAL A 204 -33.18 11.33 -4.68
N GLU A 205 -32.36 12.38 -4.75
CA GLU A 205 -32.80 13.72 -5.12
C GLU A 205 -33.36 13.75 -6.55
N HIS A 206 -32.70 13.12 -7.51
CA HIS A 206 -33.18 13.03 -8.89
C HIS A 206 -34.50 12.23 -9.03
N ILE A 207 -34.70 11.18 -8.21
CA ILE A 207 -35.95 10.39 -8.25
C ILE A 207 -37.11 11.11 -7.56
N SER A 208 -36.83 11.94 -6.55
CA SER A 208 -37.86 12.68 -5.81
C SER A 208 -38.36 13.95 -6.53
N LEU A 209 -37.65 14.43 -7.57
CA LEU A 209 -37.99 15.61 -8.36
C LEU A 209 -38.67 15.29 -9.72
N GLY A 210 -38.85 14.00 -10.06
CA GLY A 210 -39.54 13.50 -11.24
C GLY A 210 -40.83 12.78 -10.90
#